data_199f3b32bdf1bfe0fd34db69ac0ae16c
#
_entry.id   199f3b32bdf1bfe0fd34db69ac0ae16c
#
_cell.length_a   1.000
_cell.length_b   1.000
_cell.length_c   1.000
_cell.angle_alpha   90.00
_cell.angle_beta   90.00
_cell.angle_gamma   90.00
#
_symmetry.space_group_name_H-M   'P 1'
#
loop_
_entity.id
_entity.type
_entity.pdbx_description
1 polymer ?
#
loop_
_entity_poly.entity_id
_entity_poly.type
_entity_poly.pdbx_seq_one_letter_code
_entity_poly.pdbx_strand_id
1 'polypeptide(L)'
;MEAAEINATLEAFCKKFRFSGKGALCVALVVTQHAQQKGLPLDADALLTEGGGQVLGLGKTQVQTVLARHGIERVLAAEGGRTSRGSIGNMRAYVDLLNTQAKLADLEAIEHFWIGKVRAFFAAKPFKIRLDASRSLRMMVRDVLVQAEERQKAAPGMQYAGAVLQHLVGAKLDCALSMNPLLYAISSIQEIYNP
;
A
#
# COMPACT_ATOMS: atom_id res chain seq x y z
N MET A 1 -23.77 6.46 -14.82
CA MET A 1 -24.25 5.81 -13.55
C MET A 1 -24.36 6.86 -12.46
N GLU A 2 -25.27 6.69 -11.51
CA GLU A 2 -25.25 7.54 -10.32
C GLU A 2 -24.04 7.19 -9.44
N ALA A 3 -23.50 8.16 -8.69
CA ALA A 3 -22.30 7.96 -7.86
C ALA A 3 -22.46 6.81 -6.84
N ALA A 4 -23.68 6.60 -6.34
CA ALA A 4 -23.99 5.50 -5.43
C ALA A 4 -23.86 4.11 -6.10
N GLU A 5 -24.29 4.01 -7.36
CA GLU A 5 -24.19 2.79 -8.15
C GLU A 5 -22.74 2.45 -8.50
N ILE A 6 -21.95 3.47 -8.85
CA ILE A 6 -20.50 3.34 -9.08
C ILE A 6 -19.81 2.79 -7.82
N ASN A 7 -20.09 3.39 -6.66
CA ASN A 7 -19.52 2.96 -5.41
C ASN A 7 -19.89 1.52 -5.06
N ALA A 8 -21.15 1.12 -5.24
CA ALA A 8 -21.61 -0.23 -4.98
C ALA A 8 -20.91 -1.26 -5.90
N THR A 9 -20.75 -0.93 -7.17
CA THR A 9 -20.06 -1.75 -8.16
C THR A 9 -18.57 -1.94 -7.78
N LEU A 10 -17.89 -0.86 -7.44
CA LEU A 10 -16.47 -0.90 -7.04
C LEU A 10 -16.27 -1.63 -5.70
N GLU A 11 -17.18 -1.49 -4.74
CA GLU A 11 -17.15 -2.26 -3.50
C GLU A 11 -17.33 -3.77 -3.75
N ALA A 12 -18.26 -4.15 -4.62
CA ALA A 12 -18.45 -5.55 -5.01
C ALA A 12 -17.19 -6.11 -5.70
N PHE A 13 -16.58 -5.32 -6.59
CA PHE A 13 -15.31 -5.65 -7.22
C PHE A 13 -14.20 -5.86 -6.18
N CYS A 14 -14.03 -4.93 -5.24
CA CYS A 14 -13.03 -5.03 -4.18
C CYS A 14 -13.20 -6.32 -3.36
N LYS A 15 -14.42 -6.71 -3.04
CA LYS A 15 -14.72 -7.96 -2.31
C LYS A 15 -14.40 -9.20 -3.15
N LYS A 16 -14.86 -9.23 -4.40
CA LYS A 16 -14.69 -10.39 -5.30
C LYS A 16 -13.22 -10.69 -5.58
N PHE A 17 -12.42 -9.68 -5.87
CA PHE A 17 -11.02 -9.83 -6.25
C PHE A 17 -10.04 -9.60 -5.09
N ARG A 18 -10.54 -9.41 -3.87
CA ARG A 18 -9.72 -9.02 -2.70
C ARG A 18 -8.82 -7.82 -3.02
N PHE A 19 -9.39 -6.86 -3.74
CA PHE A 19 -8.71 -5.68 -4.25
C PHE A 19 -8.59 -4.63 -3.14
N SER A 20 -7.73 -4.96 -2.18
CA SER A 20 -7.46 -4.12 -1.01
C SER A 20 -5.97 -4.15 -0.71
N GLY A 21 -5.46 -3.09 -0.21
CA GLY A 21 -4.06 -2.99 0.13
C GLY A 21 -3.28 -2.11 -0.84
N LYS A 22 -2.08 -1.80 -0.46
CA LYS A 22 -1.24 -0.77 -1.07
C LYS A 22 -1.02 -0.94 -2.57
N GLY A 23 -0.63 -2.16 -2.99
CA GLY A 23 -0.36 -2.45 -4.40
C GLY A 23 -1.61 -2.32 -5.28
N ALA A 24 -2.74 -2.86 -4.81
CA ALA A 24 -4.01 -2.77 -5.50
C ALA A 24 -4.48 -1.31 -5.66
N LEU A 25 -4.36 -0.51 -4.59
CA LEU A 25 -4.71 0.92 -4.62
C LEU A 25 -3.84 1.70 -5.61
N CYS A 26 -2.51 1.41 -5.66
CA CYS A 26 -1.63 2.02 -6.65
C CYS A 26 -2.05 1.66 -8.09
N VAL A 27 -2.37 0.38 -8.34
CA VAL A 27 -2.85 -0.09 -9.65
C VAL A 27 -4.16 0.60 -10.03
N ALA A 28 -5.11 0.66 -9.11
CA ALA A 28 -6.39 1.32 -9.36
C ALA A 28 -6.24 2.79 -9.78
N LEU A 29 -5.43 3.55 -9.02
CA LEU A 29 -5.17 4.95 -9.32
C LEU A 29 -4.52 5.14 -10.69
N VAL A 30 -3.48 4.35 -11.00
CA VAL A 30 -2.75 4.46 -12.26
C VAL A 30 -3.61 4.05 -13.45
N VAL A 31 -4.36 2.96 -13.35
CA VAL A 31 -5.26 2.50 -14.44
C VAL A 31 -6.39 3.50 -14.65
N THR A 32 -6.99 4.05 -13.59
CA THR A 32 -8.01 5.10 -13.72
C THR A 32 -7.45 6.34 -14.40
N GLN A 33 -6.23 6.75 -14.05
CA GLN A 33 -5.54 7.86 -14.70
C GLN A 33 -5.28 7.59 -16.20
N HIS A 34 -4.88 6.37 -16.57
CA HIS A 34 -4.75 6.00 -17.97
C HIS A 34 -6.10 6.09 -18.72
N ALA A 35 -7.20 5.66 -18.09
CA ALA A 35 -8.53 5.80 -18.65
C ALA A 35 -8.93 7.27 -18.88
N GLN A 36 -8.60 8.14 -17.93
CA GLN A 36 -8.85 9.58 -18.06
C GLN A 36 -8.04 10.23 -19.19
N GLN A 37 -6.80 9.77 -19.41
CA GLN A 37 -5.90 10.32 -20.42
C GLN A 37 -6.14 9.76 -21.82
N LYS A 38 -6.43 8.47 -21.94
CA LYS A 38 -6.53 7.76 -23.22
C LYS A 38 -7.98 7.49 -23.66
N GLY A 39 -8.91 7.57 -22.72
CA GLY A 39 -10.32 7.18 -22.94
C GLY A 39 -10.56 5.70 -22.67
N LEU A 40 -11.81 5.29 -22.92
CA LEU A 40 -12.24 3.90 -22.85
C LEU A 40 -12.66 3.45 -24.28
N PRO A 41 -12.47 2.17 -24.67
CA PRO A 41 -11.92 1.10 -23.84
C PRO A 41 -10.40 1.14 -23.73
N LEU A 42 -9.86 0.62 -22.60
CA LEU A 42 -8.44 0.42 -22.39
C LEU A 42 -8.01 -0.97 -22.89
N ASP A 43 -6.81 -1.05 -23.48
CA ASP A 43 -6.13 -2.31 -23.72
C ASP A 43 -5.25 -2.67 -22.52
N ALA A 44 -5.58 -3.77 -21.84
CA ALA A 44 -4.84 -4.22 -20.65
C ALA A 44 -3.38 -4.59 -20.95
N ASP A 45 -3.09 -5.10 -22.15
CA ASP A 45 -1.73 -5.47 -22.53
C ASP A 45 -0.88 -4.23 -22.83
N ALA A 46 -1.47 -3.19 -23.41
CA ALA A 46 -0.82 -1.90 -23.63
C ALA A 46 -0.51 -1.14 -22.34
N LEU A 47 -1.06 -1.57 -21.20
CA LEU A 47 -0.75 -1.04 -19.87
C LEU A 47 0.41 -1.77 -19.18
N LEU A 48 1.04 -2.75 -19.81
CA LEU A 48 2.16 -3.49 -19.26
C LEU A 48 3.50 -3.01 -19.85
N THR A 49 4.56 -3.13 -19.06
CA THR A 49 5.93 -2.92 -19.54
C THR A 49 6.32 -4.01 -20.54
N GLU A 50 7.35 -3.76 -21.35
CA GLU A 50 7.97 -4.78 -22.19
C GLU A 50 8.36 -5.98 -21.33
N GLY A 51 7.87 -7.19 -21.72
CA GLY A 51 8.02 -8.40 -20.90
C GLY A 51 6.87 -8.68 -19.93
N GLY A 52 5.83 -7.84 -19.87
CA GLY A 52 4.56 -8.12 -19.17
C GLY A 52 4.62 -8.19 -17.64
N GLY A 53 5.75 -7.82 -17.04
CA GLY A 53 5.99 -8.01 -15.60
C GLY A 53 5.49 -6.89 -14.69
N GLN A 54 5.15 -5.72 -15.23
CA GLN A 54 4.76 -4.55 -14.43
C GLN A 54 3.73 -3.70 -15.16
N VAL A 55 2.89 -3.00 -14.38
CA VAL A 55 1.97 -2.00 -14.93
C VAL A 55 2.73 -0.70 -15.21
N LEU A 56 2.56 -0.15 -16.42
CA LEU A 56 3.15 1.12 -16.81
C LEU A 56 2.69 2.24 -15.89
N GLY A 57 3.62 3.07 -15.45
CA GLY A 57 3.32 4.21 -14.58
C GLY A 57 3.10 3.86 -13.11
N LEU A 58 3.31 2.61 -12.69
CA LEU A 58 3.16 2.20 -11.28
C LEU A 58 4.29 2.74 -10.37
N GLY A 59 5.11 3.65 -10.86
CA GLY A 59 6.19 4.28 -10.12
C GLY A 59 5.70 5.26 -9.03
N LYS A 60 6.58 5.51 -8.05
CA LYS A 60 6.32 6.46 -6.95
C LYS A 60 5.82 7.82 -7.46
N THR A 61 6.46 8.36 -8.47
CA THR A 61 6.18 9.71 -8.99
C THR A 61 4.76 9.82 -9.54
N GLN A 62 4.30 8.86 -10.35
CA GLN A 62 2.99 8.93 -10.97
C GLN A 62 1.86 8.75 -9.97
N VAL A 63 1.99 7.76 -9.07
CA VAL A 63 1.03 7.57 -7.97
C VAL A 63 0.97 8.83 -7.09
N GLN A 64 2.14 9.40 -6.76
CA GLN A 64 2.20 10.60 -5.93
C GLN A 64 1.59 11.83 -6.62
N THR A 65 1.74 11.97 -7.93
CA THR A 65 1.10 13.04 -8.70
C THR A 65 -0.43 12.98 -8.61
N VAL A 66 -1.00 11.77 -8.69
CA VAL A 66 -2.46 11.59 -8.50
C VAL A 66 -2.86 11.98 -7.07
N LEU A 67 -2.13 11.49 -6.06
CA LEU A 67 -2.45 11.75 -4.66
C LEU A 67 -2.33 13.23 -4.29
N ALA A 68 -1.31 13.93 -4.83
CA ALA A 68 -1.08 15.35 -4.57
C ALA A 68 -2.23 16.23 -5.07
N ARG A 69 -2.86 15.89 -6.21
CA ARG A 69 -4.06 16.59 -6.71
C ARG A 69 -5.22 16.58 -5.70
N HIS A 70 -5.25 15.56 -4.82
CA HIS A 70 -6.26 15.40 -3.77
C HIS A 70 -5.76 15.80 -2.38
N GLY A 71 -4.64 16.53 -2.29
CA GLY A 71 -4.07 17.02 -1.04
C GLY A 71 -3.47 15.91 -0.16
N ILE A 72 -3.07 14.76 -0.75
CA ILE A 72 -2.46 13.67 -0.03
C ILE A 72 -0.94 13.69 -0.28
N GLU A 73 -0.19 14.20 0.69
CA GLU A 73 1.28 14.28 0.63
C GLU A 73 1.94 12.96 1.02
N ARG A 74 1.25 12.15 1.83
CA ARG A 74 1.76 10.86 2.29
C ARG A 74 1.99 9.90 1.15
N VAL A 75 3.20 9.32 1.08
CA VAL A 75 3.61 8.46 -0.03
C VAL A 75 3.01 7.07 0.10
N LEU A 76 2.23 6.66 -0.90
CA LEU A 76 1.62 5.34 -0.95
C LEU A 76 2.59 4.29 -1.52
N ALA A 77 3.42 4.64 -2.49
CA ALA A 77 4.28 3.69 -3.23
C ALA A 77 5.68 3.46 -2.63
N ALA A 78 6.11 4.22 -1.61
CA ALA A 78 7.51 4.28 -1.18
C ALA A 78 7.99 3.13 -0.31
N GLU A 79 7.13 2.38 0.31
CA GLU A 79 7.57 1.37 1.27
C GLU A 79 7.44 -0.04 0.67
N GLY A 80 8.57 -0.72 0.47
CA GLY A 80 8.61 -2.13 0.17
C GLY A 80 8.54 -2.54 -1.30
N GLY A 81 8.96 -1.70 -2.19
CA GLY A 81 9.64 -1.98 -3.47
C GLY A 81 9.05 -2.99 -4.48
N ARG A 82 7.90 -3.63 -4.27
CA ARG A 82 7.33 -4.60 -5.22
C ARG A 82 5.82 -4.54 -5.23
N THR A 83 5.27 -3.35 -5.53
CA THR A 83 3.83 -3.14 -5.63
C THR A 83 3.17 -3.84 -6.82
N SER A 84 3.95 -4.40 -7.74
CA SER A 84 3.46 -4.95 -9.01
C SER A 84 3.36 -6.49 -9.07
N ARG A 85 4.13 -7.25 -8.28
CA ARG A 85 4.04 -8.70 -8.31
C ARG A 85 2.76 -9.19 -7.65
N GLY A 86 1.89 -9.83 -8.46
CA GLY A 86 0.61 -10.40 -8.03
C GLY A 86 -0.61 -9.56 -8.39
N SER A 87 -0.44 -8.34 -8.93
CA SER A 87 -1.56 -7.45 -9.26
C SER A 87 -1.96 -7.43 -10.73
N ILE A 88 -1.22 -8.11 -11.63
CA ILE A 88 -1.53 -8.08 -13.08
C ILE A 88 -2.89 -8.71 -13.37
N GLY A 89 -3.22 -9.85 -12.75
CA GLY A 89 -4.54 -10.46 -12.90
C GLY A 89 -5.65 -9.56 -12.38
N ASN A 90 -5.44 -8.93 -11.25
CA ASN A 90 -6.37 -7.96 -10.68
C ASN A 90 -6.47 -6.68 -11.53
N MET A 91 -5.37 -6.24 -12.15
CA MET A 91 -5.34 -5.13 -13.09
C MET A 91 -6.19 -5.43 -14.32
N ARG A 92 -6.05 -6.60 -14.94
CA ARG A 92 -6.87 -7.02 -16.08
C ARG A 92 -8.35 -7.05 -15.72
N ALA A 93 -8.71 -7.64 -14.57
CA ALA A 93 -10.09 -7.66 -14.09
C ALA A 93 -10.63 -6.23 -13.85
N TYR A 94 -9.78 -5.30 -13.40
CA TYR A 94 -10.18 -3.91 -13.21
C TYR A 94 -10.36 -3.17 -14.55
N VAL A 95 -9.47 -3.40 -15.52
CA VAL A 95 -9.63 -2.88 -16.89
C VAL A 95 -10.92 -3.40 -17.52
N ASP A 96 -11.24 -4.69 -17.37
CA ASP A 96 -12.47 -5.29 -17.86
C ASP A 96 -13.71 -4.64 -17.21
N LEU A 97 -13.65 -4.37 -15.91
CA LEU A 97 -14.71 -3.65 -15.20
C LEU A 97 -14.92 -2.25 -15.79
N LEU A 98 -13.85 -1.48 -15.99
CA LEU A 98 -13.92 -0.14 -16.57
C LEU A 98 -14.50 -0.18 -17.99
N ASN A 99 -14.00 -1.09 -18.82
CA ASN A 99 -14.43 -1.21 -20.22
C ASN A 99 -15.90 -1.62 -20.36
N THR A 100 -16.42 -2.42 -19.41
CA THR A 100 -17.79 -2.96 -19.50
C THR A 100 -18.82 -2.12 -18.79
N GLN A 101 -18.45 -1.40 -17.73
CA GLN A 101 -19.42 -0.75 -16.84
C GLN A 101 -19.21 0.76 -16.68
N ALA A 102 -18.01 1.30 -16.95
CA ALA A 102 -17.74 2.71 -16.79
C ALA A 102 -17.94 3.50 -18.10
N LYS A 103 -18.40 4.73 -17.96
CA LYS A 103 -18.39 5.74 -19.03
C LYS A 103 -17.29 6.75 -18.71
N LEU A 104 -16.85 7.52 -19.70
CA LEU A 104 -15.86 8.59 -19.50
C LEU A 104 -16.31 9.59 -18.42
N ALA A 105 -17.60 9.89 -18.35
CA ALA A 105 -18.17 10.78 -17.34
C ALA A 105 -18.10 10.21 -15.91
N ASP A 106 -17.90 8.91 -15.75
CA ASP A 106 -17.86 8.25 -14.44
C ASP A 106 -16.44 8.22 -13.86
N LEU A 107 -15.40 8.48 -14.68
CA LEU A 107 -13.99 8.30 -14.28
C LEU A 107 -13.56 9.20 -13.12
N GLU A 108 -14.11 10.40 -13.00
CA GLU A 108 -13.85 11.29 -11.88
C GLU A 108 -14.44 10.72 -10.57
N ALA A 109 -15.65 10.23 -10.60
CA ALA A 109 -16.28 9.58 -9.45
C ALA A 109 -15.54 8.30 -9.04
N ILE A 110 -15.04 7.55 -10.00
CA ILE A 110 -14.21 6.36 -9.79
C ILE A 110 -12.87 6.74 -9.13
N GLU A 111 -12.20 7.81 -9.59
CA GLU A 111 -10.98 8.32 -8.94
C GLU A 111 -11.27 8.73 -7.50
N HIS A 112 -12.34 9.47 -7.25
CA HIS A 112 -12.75 9.86 -5.89
C HIS A 112 -13.01 8.67 -4.98
N PHE A 113 -13.63 7.59 -5.49
CA PHE A 113 -13.79 6.35 -4.74
C PHE A 113 -12.42 5.79 -4.28
N TRP A 114 -11.45 5.68 -5.19
CA TRP A 114 -10.13 5.16 -4.87
C TRP A 114 -9.36 6.07 -3.91
N ILE A 115 -9.48 7.38 -4.07
CA ILE A 115 -8.92 8.35 -3.11
C ILE A 115 -9.53 8.16 -1.72
N GLY A 116 -10.83 7.92 -1.63
CA GLY A 116 -11.50 7.54 -0.37
C GLY A 116 -10.89 6.28 0.27
N LYS A 117 -10.64 5.24 -0.55
CA LYS A 117 -9.97 4.02 -0.10
C LYS A 117 -8.53 4.28 0.38
N VAL A 118 -7.76 5.13 -0.32
CA VAL A 118 -6.41 5.52 0.12
C VAL A 118 -6.44 6.29 1.43
N ARG A 119 -7.38 7.24 1.59
CA ARG A 119 -7.55 7.95 2.86
C ARG A 119 -7.88 6.99 4.00
N ALA A 120 -8.78 6.03 3.77
CA ALA A 120 -9.12 4.99 4.74
C ALA A 120 -7.90 4.10 5.07
N PHE A 121 -7.09 3.74 4.06
CA PHE A 121 -5.85 2.99 4.23
C PHE A 121 -4.85 3.75 5.12
N PHE A 122 -4.68 5.06 4.90
CA PHE A 122 -3.78 5.89 5.70
C PHE A 122 -4.34 6.22 7.09
N ALA A 123 -5.66 6.27 7.24
CA ALA A 123 -6.35 6.46 8.51
C ALA A 123 -6.40 5.18 9.36
N ALA A 124 -5.99 4.03 8.80
CA ALA A 124 -5.88 2.79 9.57
C ALA A 124 -5.04 3.07 10.82
N LYS A 125 -5.68 2.87 11.99
CA LYS A 125 -5.20 3.34 13.30
C LYS A 125 -3.74 2.93 13.52
N PRO A 126 -2.87 3.86 13.96
CA PRO A 126 -1.51 3.52 14.35
C PRO A 126 -1.54 2.48 15.49
N PHE A 127 -0.47 1.71 15.65
CA PHE A 127 -0.34 0.81 16.79
C PHE A 127 -0.44 1.62 18.09
N LYS A 128 -1.30 1.19 19.01
CA LYS A 128 -1.40 1.82 20.31
C LYS A 128 -0.40 1.18 21.25
N ILE A 129 0.74 1.82 21.43
CA ILE A 129 1.73 1.43 22.44
C ILE A 129 1.42 2.22 23.71
N ARG A 130 1.01 1.53 24.77
CA ARG A 130 0.90 2.10 26.10
C ARG A 130 2.16 1.77 26.87
N LEU A 131 2.96 2.80 27.10
CA LEU A 131 4.11 2.69 28.02
C LEU A 131 3.58 2.76 29.44
N ASP A 132 3.67 1.63 30.14
CA ASP A 132 3.22 1.48 31.53
C ASP A 132 4.35 0.81 32.31
N ALA A 133 4.96 1.57 33.22
CA ALA A 133 6.08 1.10 34.02
C ALA A 133 5.73 -0.08 34.96
N SER A 134 4.45 -0.29 35.24
CA SER A 134 3.95 -1.43 36.04
C SER A 134 3.88 -2.73 35.25
N ARG A 135 3.96 -2.66 33.89
CA ARG A 135 3.85 -3.81 33.00
C ARG A 135 5.21 -4.25 32.49
N SER A 136 5.43 -5.54 32.39
CA SER A 136 6.66 -6.04 31.80
C SER A 136 6.76 -5.72 30.30
N LEU A 137 7.98 -5.48 29.81
CA LEU A 137 8.26 -5.25 28.40
C LEU A 137 7.70 -6.38 27.51
N ARG A 138 7.77 -7.62 28.01
CA ARG A 138 7.18 -8.79 27.33
C ARG A 138 5.70 -8.63 27.06
N MET A 139 4.94 -8.11 28.01
CA MET A 139 3.50 -7.88 27.82
C MET A 139 3.23 -6.76 26.82
N MET A 140 4.01 -5.67 26.88
CA MET A 140 3.87 -4.58 25.90
C MET A 140 4.17 -5.03 24.48
N VAL A 141 5.24 -5.80 24.27
CA VAL A 141 5.59 -6.41 22.97
C VAL A 141 4.48 -7.34 22.48
N ARG A 142 3.92 -8.18 23.37
CA ARG A 142 2.80 -9.06 23.04
C ARG A 142 1.56 -8.29 22.56
N ASP A 143 1.23 -7.18 23.21
CA ASP A 143 0.09 -6.34 22.82
C ASP A 143 0.28 -5.74 21.41
N VAL A 144 1.50 -5.35 21.06
CA VAL A 144 1.82 -4.85 19.71
C VAL A 144 1.71 -5.94 18.67
N LEU A 145 2.18 -7.16 18.98
CA LEU A 145 2.08 -8.30 18.08
C LEU A 145 0.62 -8.72 17.85
N VAL A 146 -0.21 -8.75 18.90
CA VAL A 146 -1.66 -9.02 18.77
C VAL A 146 -2.32 -7.99 17.85
N GLN A 147 -2.03 -6.70 18.03
CA GLN A 147 -2.55 -5.66 17.14
C GLN A 147 -2.08 -5.85 15.68
N ALA A 148 -0.84 -6.32 15.48
CA ALA A 148 -0.30 -6.60 14.14
C ALA A 148 -1.02 -7.79 13.48
N GLU A 149 -1.28 -8.86 14.23
CA GLU A 149 -2.02 -10.04 13.76
C GLU A 149 -3.48 -9.70 13.41
N GLU A 150 -4.17 -8.92 14.25
CA GLU A 150 -5.52 -8.45 13.96
C GLU A 150 -5.60 -7.64 12.67
N ARG A 151 -4.61 -6.75 12.45
CA ARG A 151 -4.51 -5.99 11.20
C ARG A 151 -4.22 -6.86 10.00
N GLN A 152 -3.35 -7.87 10.17
CA GLN A 152 -3.04 -8.80 9.10
C GLN A 152 -4.27 -9.62 8.70
N LYS A 153 -5.10 -10.02 9.67
CA LYS A 153 -6.40 -10.69 9.40
C LYS A 153 -7.37 -9.77 8.66
N ALA A 154 -7.41 -8.49 9.04
CA ALA A 154 -8.28 -7.50 8.40
C ALA A 154 -7.81 -7.07 7.00
N ALA A 155 -6.52 -7.20 6.69
CA ALA A 155 -5.92 -6.86 5.40
C ALA A 155 -5.05 -8.02 4.87
N PRO A 156 -5.66 -9.09 4.32
CA PRO A 156 -4.93 -10.21 3.75
C PRO A 156 -3.96 -9.75 2.66
N GLY A 157 -2.71 -10.19 2.73
CA GLY A 157 -1.62 -9.80 1.83
C GLY A 157 -0.65 -8.76 2.39
N MET A 158 -0.93 -8.20 3.56
CA MET A 158 0.01 -7.33 4.28
C MET A 158 0.64 -8.11 5.45
N GLN A 159 1.97 -8.12 5.53
CA GLN A 159 2.71 -8.83 6.58
C GLN A 159 3.02 -7.92 7.77
N TYR A 160 1.98 -7.44 8.45
CA TYR A 160 2.15 -6.56 9.61
C TYR A 160 2.91 -7.19 10.77
N ALA A 161 2.64 -8.45 11.09
CA ALA A 161 3.34 -9.15 12.16
C ALA A 161 4.84 -9.31 11.86
N GLY A 162 5.20 -9.66 10.61
CA GLY A 162 6.59 -9.75 10.17
C GLY A 162 7.31 -8.40 10.25
N ALA A 163 6.67 -7.31 9.79
CA ALA A 163 7.23 -5.97 9.87
C ALA A 163 7.46 -5.52 11.33
N VAL A 164 6.49 -5.76 12.22
CA VAL A 164 6.64 -5.42 13.64
C VAL A 164 7.77 -6.21 14.27
N LEU A 165 7.88 -7.52 14.00
CA LEU A 165 8.98 -8.34 14.50
C LEU A 165 10.34 -7.84 14.00
N GLN A 166 10.46 -7.48 12.74
CA GLN A 166 11.69 -6.92 12.18
C GLN A 166 12.11 -5.64 12.91
N HIS A 167 11.19 -4.71 13.16
CA HIS A 167 11.47 -3.49 13.91
C HIS A 167 11.83 -3.76 15.38
N LEU A 168 11.18 -4.74 16.02
CA LEU A 168 11.50 -5.11 17.40
C LEU A 168 12.89 -5.74 17.52
N VAL A 169 13.28 -6.59 16.56
CA VAL A 169 14.63 -7.16 16.50
C VAL A 169 15.66 -6.06 16.25
N GLY A 170 15.40 -5.14 15.30
CA GLY A 170 16.27 -3.98 15.05
C GLY A 170 16.47 -3.15 16.32
N ALA A 171 15.40 -2.74 16.98
CA ALA A 171 15.48 -1.96 18.23
C ALA A 171 16.24 -2.69 19.34
N LYS A 172 16.10 -4.03 19.46
CA LYS A 172 16.85 -4.82 20.42
C LYS A 172 18.34 -4.85 20.09
N LEU A 173 18.70 -4.95 18.81
CA LEU A 173 20.08 -4.90 18.36
C LEU A 173 20.68 -3.52 18.61
N ASP A 174 19.96 -2.45 18.29
CA ASP A 174 20.40 -1.06 18.56
C ASP A 174 20.66 -0.83 20.04
N CYS A 175 19.77 -1.30 20.93
CA CYS A 175 20.00 -1.25 22.37
C CYS A 175 21.23 -2.05 22.80
N ALA A 176 21.43 -3.25 22.26
CA ALA A 176 22.59 -4.08 22.59
C ALA A 176 23.89 -3.46 22.12
N LEU A 177 23.89 -2.85 20.92
CA LEU A 177 25.03 -2.14 20.36
C LEU A 177 25.36 -0.88 21.18
N SER A 178 24.37 -0.10 21.58
CA SER A 178 24.56 1.11 22.41
C SER A 178 25.11 0.81 23.81
N MET A 179 24.86 -0.40 24.32
CA MET A 179 25.41 -0.87 25.61
C MET A 179 26.82 -1.49 25.49
N ASN A 180 27.27 -1.75 24.27
CA ASN A 180 28.61 -2.33 24.03
C ASN A 180 29.43 -1.42 23.11
N PRO A 181 30.38 -0.61 23.65
CA PRO A 181 31.14 0.37 22.89
C PRO A 181 31.96 -0.24 21.72
N LEU A 182 32.39 -1.48 21.84
CA LEU A 182 33.16 -2.18 20.80
C LEU A 182 32.26 -2.52 19.59
N LEU A 183 31.03 -2.97 19.82
CA LEU A 183 30.08 -3.26 18.75
C LEU A 183 29.58 -2.00 18.09
N TYR A 184 29.42 -0.90 18.84
CA TYR A 184 29.07 0.40 18.29
C TYR A 184 30.16 0.94 17.35
N ALA A 185 31.41 0.80 17.70
CA ALA A 185 32.55 1.20 16.85
C ALA A 185 32.60 0.41 15.53
N ILE A 186 32.24 -0.89 15.54
CA ILE A 186 32.18 -1.71 14.33
C ILE A 186 31.03 -1.30 13.41
N SER A 187 29.84 -0.98 13.95
CA SER A 187 28.70 -0.54 13.14
C SER A 187 28.94 0.82 12.49
N SER A 188 29.57 1.77 13.20
CA SER A 188 29.93 3.08 12.64
C SER A 188 31.00 3.01 11.55
N ILE A 189 31.86 2.00 11.54
CA ILE A 189 32.81 1.76 10.46
C ILE A 189 32.10 1.25 9.20
N GLN A 190 31.05 0.44 9.33
CA GLN A 190 30.28 -0.05 8.18
C GLN A 190 29.46 1.04 7.48
N GLU A 191 28.97 2.06 8.20
CA GLU A 191 28.30 3.21 7.60
C GLU A 191 29.24 4.11 6.77
N ILE A 192 30.54 4.13 7.10
CA ILE A 192 31.56 4.89 6.37
C ILE A 192 31.95 4.21 5.04
N TYR A 193 31.78 2.88 4.94
CA TYR A 193 32.17 2.10 3.75
C TYR A 193 31.02 1.79 2.77
N ASN A 194 29.78 2.13 3.10
CA ASN A 194 28.60 2.04 2.20
C ASN A 194 27.92 3.39 2.10
N PRO A 195 28.43 4.32 1.23
CA PRO A 195 27.75 5.56 0.91
C PRO A 195 26.48 5.36 0.06
#